data_248f5fb6aa15a933595e5aeed61da2d0
#
_entry.id   248f5fb6aa15a933595e5aeed61da2d0
#
_cell.length_a   1.000
_cell.length_b   1.000
_cell.length_c   1.000
_cell.angle_alpha   90.00
_cell.angle_beta   90.00
_cell.angle_gamma   90.00
#
_symmetry.space_group_name_H-M   'P 1'
#
loop_
_entity.id
_entity.type
_entity.pdbx_description
1 polymer ?
#
loop_
_entity_poly.entity_id
_entity_poly.type
_entity_poly.pdbx_seq_one_letter_code
_entity_poly.pdbx_strand_id
1 'polypeptide(L)'
;MGFLNSLFGGAPTKYDAQKYFDYAEKQKAKGNIVEALNYYAKVINHGDLGVKPFVPYIELCMEHDEWEKLPACIKVYRKRFPKENSGWIDKIEKETIEQL
;
A
#
# COMPACT_ATOMS: atom_id res chain seq x y z
N MET A 1 -21.82 10.58 -7.08
CA MET A 1 -22.53 10.74 -5.80
C MET A 1 -21.57 11.06 -4.67
N GLY A 2 -20.77 12.11 -4.86
CA GLY A 2 -19.76 12.51 -3.87
C GLY A 2 -20.33 12.84 -2.51
N PHE A 3 -21.51 13.47 -2.49
CA PHE A 3 -22.18 13.82 -1.24
C PHE A 3 -22.48 12.57 -0.39
N LEU A 4 -23.08 11.57 -0.99
CA LEU A 4 -23.41 10.34 -0.28
C LEU A 4 -22.16 9.59 0.16
N ASN A 5 -21.14 9.59 -0.68
CA ASN A 5 -19.87 8.96 -0.33
C ASN A 5 -19.23 9.63 0.89
N SER A 6 -19.28 10.95 0.95
CA SER A 6 -18.74 11.69 2.10
C SER A 6 -19.48 11.35 3.38
N LEU A 7 -20.81 11.21 3.32
CA LEU A 7 -21.61 10.87 4.48
C LEU A 7 -21.42 9.44 4.95
N PHE A 8 -21.18 8.51 4.03
CA PHE A 8 -21.14 7.08 4.35
C PHE A 8 -19.79 6.47 4.14
N GLY A 9 -18.73 7.23 4.41
CA GLY A 9 -17.38 6.72 4.38
C GLY A 9 -16.74 6.69 3.00
N GLY A 10 -17.08 7.67 2.16
CA GLY A 10 -16.43 7.85 0.87
C GLY A 10 -14.96 8.26 1.03
N ALA A 11 -14.28 8.44 -0.10
CA ALA A 11 -12.86 8.74 -0.12
C ALA A 11 -12.55 10.02 0.69
N PRO A 12 -11.47 9.98 1.50
CA PRO A 12 -11.04 11.17 2.24
C PRO A 12 -10.63 12.28 1.28
N THR A 13 -10.99 13.53 1.60
CA THR A 13 -10.69 14.67 0.75
C THR A 13 -9.42 15.41 1.14
N LYS A 14 -8.98 15.25 2.40
CA LYS A 14 -7.72 15.81 2.88
C LYS A 14 -6.83 14.69 3.37
N TYR A 15 -5.54 14.82 3.14
CA TYR A 15 -4.62 13.79 3.58
C TYR A 15 -4.61 13.68 5.11
N ASP A 16 -4.82 12.47 5.59
CA ASP A 16 -4.69 12.07 6.98
C ASP A 16 -4.24 10.61 6.91
N ALA A 17 -3.04 10.35 7.40
CA ALA A 17 -2.43 9.03 7.23
C ALA A 17 -3.31 7.89 7.74
N GLN A 18 -3.87 8.04 8.95
CA GLN A 18 -4.69 6.98 9.53
C GLN A 18 -5.99 6.81 8.75
N LYS A 19 -6.64 7.90 8.35
CA LYS A 19 -7.87 7.83 7.58
C LYS A 19 -7.64 7.20 6.20
N TYR A 20 -6.53 7.55 5.56
CA TYR A 20 -6.18 6.97 4.26
C TYR A 20 -5.89 5.48 4.39
N PHE A 21 -5.17 5.10 5.44
CA PHE A 21 -4.89 3.70 5.71
C PHE A 21 -6.19 2.92 5.96
N ASP A 22 -7.05 3.46 6.81
CA ASP A 22 -8.33 2.82 7.14
C ASP A 22 -9.22 2.68 5.89
N TYR A 23 -9.23 3.71 5.04
CA TYR A 23 -9.98 3.65 3.80
C TYR A 23 -9.45 2.56 2.87
N ALA A 24 -8.12 2.46 2.75
CA ALA A 24 -7.50 1.42 1.94
C ALA A 24 -7.88 0.02 2.46
N GLU A 25 -7.83 -0.17 3.78
CA GLU A 25 -8.21 -1.44 4.40
C GLU A 25 -9.67 -1.78 4.11
N LYS A 26 -10.54 -0.80 4.17
CA LYS A 26 -11.96 -0.97 3.87
C LYS A 26 -12.17 -1.35 2.40
N GLN A 27 -11.47 -0.69 1.49
CA GLN A 27 -11.57 -0.99 0.07
C GLN A 27 -11.04 -2.38 -0.24
N LYS A 28 -9.96 -2.77 0.40
CA LYS A 28 -9.42 -4.13 0.27
C LYS A 28 -10.46 -5.16 0.68
N ALA A 29 -11.11 -4.94 1.82
CA ALA A 29 -12.13 -5.86 2.33
C ALA A 29 -13.33 -5.98 1.38
N LYS A 30 -13.64 -4.92 0.65
CA LYS A 30 -14.73 -4.91 -0.32
C LYS A 30 -14.32 -5.48 -1.68
N GLY A 31 -13.06 -5.80 -1.87
CA GLY A 31 -12.55 -6.28 -3.15
C GLY A 31 -12.23 -5.16 -4.15
N ASN A 32 -12.23 -3.92 -3.71
CA ASN A 32 -11.87 -2.78 -4.56
C ASN A 32 -10.36 -2.59 -4.56
N ILE A 33 -9.68 -3.44 -5.31
CA ILE A 33 -8.22 -3.60 -5.24
C ILE A 33 -7.46 -2.37 -5.72
N VAL A 34 -7.87 -1.80 -6.85
CA VAL A 34 -7.21 -0.61 -7.42
C VAL A 34 -7.26 0.55 -6.43
N GLU A 35 -8.44 0.79 -5.86
CA GLU A 35 -8.64 1.86 -4.89
C GLU A 35 -7.80 1.62 -3.64
N ALA A 36 -7.80 0.38 -3.12
CA ALA A 36 -7.00 0.03 -1.95
C ALA A 36 -5.52 0.30 -2.20
N LEU A 37 -4.98 -0.17 -3.33
CA LEU A 37 -3.58 0.04 -3.67
C LEU A 37 -3.23 1.51 -3.77
N ASN A 38 -4.11 2.31 -4.38
CA ASN A 38 -3.88 3.75 -4.53
C ASN A 38 -3.75 4.45 -3.18
N TYR A 39 -4.61 4.10 -2.23
CA TYR A 39 -4.58 4.74 -0.92
C TYR A 39 -3.45 4.24 -0.03
N TYR A 40 -3.11 2.97 -0.09
CA TYR A 40 -1.88 2.49 0.57
C TYR A 40 -0.66 3.21 0.03
N ALA A 41 -0.56 3.36 -1.30
CA ALA A 41 0.58 4.03 -1.93
C ALA A 41 0.71 5.48 -1.46
N LYS A 42 -0.41 6.19 -1.29
CA LYS A 42 -0.38 7.57 -0.79
C LYS A 42 0.22 7.63 0.61
N VAL A 43 -0.18 6.71 1.49
CA VAL A 43 0.36 6.66 2.86
C VAL A 43 1.84 6.30 2.83
N ILE A 44 2.22 5.34 2.00
CA ILE A 44 3.62 4.94 1.84
C ILE A 44 4.45 6.15 1.40
N ASN A 45 3.98 6.89 0.42
CA ASN A 45 4.73 8.02 -0.13
C ASN A 45 4.90 9.16 0.86
N HIS A 46 3.94 9.36 1.76
CA HIS A 46 4.08 10.36 2.83
C HIS A 46 4.95 9.89 3.99
N GLY A 47 4.98 8.59 4.25
CA GLY A 47 5.87 8.02 5.27
C GLY A 47 5.39 8.12 6.71
N ASP A 48 4.18 8.58 6.95
CA ASP A 48 3.71 8.89 8.30
C ASP A 48 3.45 7.68 9.19
N LEU A 49 3.15 6.53 8.59
CA LEU A 49 2.84 5.33 9.36
C LEU A 49 3.96 4.27 9.31
N GLY A 50 5.16 4.68 8.93
CA GLY A 50 6.33 3.81 8.92
C GLY A 50 6.13 2.55 8.08
N VAL A 51 6.41 1.40 8.67
CA VAL A 51 6.32 0.10 7.97
C VAL A 51 4.88 -0.36 7.74
N LYS A 52 3.95 0.13 8.54
CA LYS A 52 2.58 -0.38 8.59
C LYS A 52 1.88 -0.54 7.25
N PRO A 53 1.90 0.45 6.33
CA PRO A 53 1.19 0.29 5.06
C PRO A 53 1.90 -0.59 4.04
N PHE A 54 3.21 -0.83 4.21
CA PHE A 54 3.96 -1.64 3.25
C PHE A 54 3.49 -3.09 3.22
N VAL A 55 3.19 -3.67 4.37
CA VAL A 55 2.80 -5.08 4.46
C VAL A 55 1.53 -5.37 3.65
N PRO A 56 0.39 -4.70 3.93
CA PRO A 56 -0.82 -4.97 3.16
C PRO A 56 -0.70 -4.57 1.70
N TYR A 57 0.05 -3.52 1.38
CA TYR A 57 0.26 -3.11 0.00
C TYR A 57 0.98 -4.19 -0.80
N ILE A 58 2.09 -4.69 -0.26
CA ILE A 58 2.90 -5.72 -0.92
C ILE A 58 2.10 -7.01 -1.06
N GLU A 59 1.44 -7.44 0.01
CA GLU A 59 0.62 -8.66 -0.04
C GLU A 59 -0.47 -8.56 -1.10
N LEU A 60 -1.12 -7.42 -1.18
CA LEU A 60 -2.20 -7.21 -2.14
C LEU A 60 -1.67 -7.22 -3.58
N CYS A 61 -0.51 -6.61 -3.81
CA CYS A 61 0.13 -6.65 -5.12
C CYS A 61 0.44 -8.08 -5.55
N MET A 62 0.97 -8.87 -4.62
CA MET A 62 1.32 -10.26 -4.92
C MET A 62 0.06 -11.11 -5.20
N GLU A 63 -0.99 -10.93 -4.41
CA GLU A 63 -2.23 -11.67 -4.57
C GLU A 63 -2.93 -11.39 -5.89
N HIS A 64 -2.78 -10.18 -6.42
CA HIS A 64 -3.47 -9.76 -7.64
C HIS A 64 -2.54 -9.57 -8.83
N ASP A 65 -1.35 -10.18 -8.76
CA ASP A 65 -0.37 -10.17 -9.85
C ASP A 65 0.04 -8.77 -10.30
N GLU A 66 0.07 -7.83 -9.37
CA GLU A 66 0.53 -6.46 -9.62
C GLU A 66 2.03 -6.33 -9.32
N TRP A 67 2.79 -7.29 -9.82
CA TRP A 67 4.23 -7.39 -9.54
C TRP A 67 5.03 -6.18 -10.02
N GLU A 68 4.57 -5.54 -11.09
CA GLU A 68 5.25 -4.38 -11.67
C GLU A 68 5.27 -3.16 -10.73
N LYS A 69 4.42 -3.15 -9.71
CA LYS A 69 4.38 -2.07 -8.72
C LYS A 69 5.41 -2.26 -7.61
N LEU A 70 5.95 -3.46 -7.47
CA LEU A 70 6.81 -3.79 -6.33
C LEU A 70 8.23 -3.24 -6.39
N PRO A 71 8.91 -3.17 -7.56
CA PRO A 71 10.27 -2.63 -7.56
C PRO A 71 10.39 -1.24 -6.95
N ALA A 72 9.49 -0.34 -7.30
CA ALA A 72 9.49 1.02 -6.74
C ALA A 72 9.22 1.02 -5.24
N CYS A 73 8.28 0.18 -4.80
CA CYS A 73 7.94 0.05 -3.39
C CYS A 73 9.11 -0.48 -2.58
N ILE A 74 9.79 -1.51 -3.08
CA ILE A 74 10.96 -2.10 -2.44
C ILE A 74 12.07 -1.05 -2.29
N LYS A 75 12.29 -0.26 -3.32
CA LYS A 75 13.30 0.81 -3.29
C LYS A 75 12.99 1.83 -2.19
N VAL A 76 11.74 2.25 -2.08
CA VAL A 76 11.32 3.18 -1.04
C VAL A 76 11.50 2.56 0.35
N TYR A 77 11.12 1.30 0.50
CA TYR A 77 11.28 0.58 1.76
C TYR A 77 12.74 0.56 2.22
N ARG A 78 13.65 0.15 1.32
CA ARG A 78 15.07 0.07 1.66
C ARG A 78 15.67 1.43 1.99
N LYS A 79 15.22 2.48 1.32
CA LYS A 79 15.69 3.85 1.57
C LYS A 79 15.26 4.35 2.95
N ARG A 80 14.02 4.05 3.34
CA ARG A 80 13.48 4.53 4.61
C ARG A 80 13.91 3.70 5.81
N PHE A 81 14.14 2.43 5.60
CA PHE A 81 14.46 1.50 6.69
C PHE A 81 15.76 0.75 6.43
N PRO A 82 16.87 1.48 6.25
CA PRO A 82 18.13 0.83 5.87
C PRO A 82 18.72 -0.09 6.94
N LYS A 83 18.29 0.08 8.19
CA LYS A 83 18.79 -0.72 9.31
C LYS A 83 17.84 -1.83 9.73
N GLU A 84 16.68 -1.93 9.07
CA GLU A 84 15.74 -2.99 9.38
C GLU A 84 16.26 -4.33 8.85
N ASN A 85 15.81 -5.42 9.48
CA ASN A 85 16.11 -6.75 8.97
C ASN A 85 15.48 -6.89 7.58
N SER A 86 16.35 -7.04 6.59
CA SER A 86 15.94 -7.05 5.19
C SER A 86 15.50 -8.43 4.69
N GLY A 87 15.51 -9.47 5.54
CA GLY A 87 15.18 -10.82 5.11
C GLY A 87 13.83 -10.92 4.41
N TRP A 88 12.81 -10.28 4.98
CA TRP A 88 11.48 -10.28 4.40
C TRP A 88 11.47 -9.57 3.04
N ILE A 89 12.05 -8.38 2.97
CA ILE A 89 12.01 -7.60 1.73
C ILE A 89 12.90 -8.22 0.64
N ASP A 90 14.01 -8.87 1.04
CA ASP A 90 14.85 -9.59 0.10
C ASP A 90 14.08 -10.73 -0.57
N LYS A 91 13.27 -11.44 0.20
CA LYS A 91 12.44 -12.51 -0.31
C LYS A 91 11.41 -12.00 -1.29
N ILE A 92 10.76 -10.87 -0.95
CA ILE A 92 9.79 -10.22 -1.83
C ILE A 92 10.45 -9.80 -3.14
N GLU A 93 11.63 -9.21 -3.07
CA GLU A 93 12.36 -8.79 -4.26
C GLU A 93 12.69 -9.97 -5.17
N LYS A 94 13.13 -11.08 -4.58
CA LYS A 94 13.45 -12.29 -5.35
C LYS A 94 12.21 -12.81 -6.08
N GLU A 95 11.08 -12.88 -5.38
CA GLU A 95 9.83 -13.33 -6.00
C GLU A 95 9.41 -12.38 -7.13
N THR A 96 9.57 -11.08 -6.92
CA THR A 96 9.22 -10.07 -7.91
C THR A 96 10.03 -10.26 -9.19
N ILE A 97 11.34 -10.47 -9.05
CA ILE A 97 12.21 -10.70 -10.20
C ILE A 97 11.78 -11.94 -10.97
N GLU A 98 11.40 -13.00 -10.27
CA GLU A 98 10.94 -14.24 -10.88
C GLU A 98 9.65 -14.06 -11.68
N GLN A 99 8.78 -13.12 -11.27
CA GLN A 99 7.51 -12.85 -11.92
C GLN A 99 7.61 -11.88 -13.08
N LEU A 100 8.62 -11.06 -13.11
CA LEU A 100 8.84 -10.10 -14.18
C LEU A 100 9.77 -10.67 -15.26
#